data_138bfd423befa760be9811a37e9de670
#
_entry.id   138bfd423befa760be9811a37e9de670
#
_cell.length_a   1.000
_cell.length_b   1.000
_cell.length_c   1.000
_cell.angle_alpha   90.00
_cell.angle_beta   90.00
_cell.angle_gamma   90.00
#
_symmetry.space_group_name_H-M   'P 1'
#
loop_
_entity.id
_entity.type
_entity.pdbx_description
1 polymer ?
#
loop_
_entity_poly.entity_id
_entity_poly.type
_entity_poly.pdbx_seq_one_letter_code
_entity_poly.pdbx_strand_id
1 'polypeptide(L)'
;MSTPAVTSPPEPPDTDDTDPGPGGGWWARSPGWARGVVVAGVVLVLLLAGALGGLVLGQRTAPSYGPPPGSIDVGFLQDMAVHHTQAVQMAVWERSNTADPALRQLAFDIESTQNQQIGMMQGWLRLWGQSTEAAPGHHMAWMGMPAPTMPGMASEDDLARFRSQTGPALDVAFLQLMLRHHRGGLSMMQEEAAGGSVPVVVALARSMVASQTAEADTMTQMLAQRGAAPLPL
;
A
#
# COMPACT_ATOMS: atom_id res chain seq x y z
N MET A 1 81.08 35.98 -85.63
CA MET A 1 80.00 34.92 -85.55
C MET A 1 79.66 34.78 -84.11
N SER A 2 78.54 35.43 -83.77
CA SER A 2 78.08 35.51 -82.35
C SER A 2 77.02 34.45 -82.06
N THR A 3 77.25 33.71 -81.04
CA THR A 3 76.24 32.70 -80.51
C THR A 3 75.30 33.42 -79.58
N PRO A 4 74.04 33.19 -79.72
CA PRO A 4 73.07 33.80 -78.81
C PRO A 4 72.99 33.05 -77.49
N ALA A 5 72.80 33.82 -76.42
CA ALA A 5 72.61 33.35 -75.04
C ALA A 5 71.14 32.68 -74.91
N VAL A 6 71.13 31.56 -74.23
CA VAL A 6 69.87 30.86 -73.80
C VAL A 6 69.52 31.44 -72.47
N THR A 7 68.36 32.08 -72.41
CA THR A 7 67.75 32.51 -71.15
C THR A 7 66.84 31.35 -70.57
N SER A 8 67.13 30.98 -69.31
CA SER A 8 66.34 30.02 -68.55
C SER A 8 64.96 30.60 -68.18
N PRO A 9 63.91 29.78 -68.12
CA PRO A 9 62.60 30.23 -67.73
C PRO A 9 62.49 30.46 -66.20
N PRO A 10 61.58 31.33 -65.76
CA PRO A 10 61.41 31.62 -64.32
C PRO A 10 60.79 30.45 -63.56
N GLU A 11 61.33 30.28 -62.36
CA GLU A 11 60.85 29.32 -61.34
C GLU A 11 59.40 29.66 -60.90
N PRO A 12 58.55 28.67 -60.73
CA PRO A 12 57.16 28.91 -60.21
C PRO A 12 57.19 29.26 -58.72
N PRO A 13 56.21 30.02 -58.23
CA PRO A 13 56.18 30.45 -56.83
C PRO A 13 55.92 29.25 -55.92
N ASP A 14 56.67 29.18 -54.82
CA ASP A 14 56.44 28.25 -53.70
C ASP A 14 55.03 28.41 -53.15
N THR A 15 54.18 27.42 -53.38
CA THR A 15 52.98 27.30 -52.66
C THR A 15 53.29 26.67 -51.30
N ASP A 16 53.35 27.51 -50.27
CA ASP A 16 53.36 27.07 -48.87
C ASP A 16 52.03 26.47 -48.51
N ASP A 17 51.85 25.19 -48.85
CA ASP A 17 50.75 24.34 -48.40
C ASP A 17 51.05 23.93 -46.95
N THR A 18 50.84 24.83 -46.00
CA THR A 18 50.69 24.44 -44.60
C THR A 18 49.31 23.76 -44.44
N ASP A 19 49.29 22.45 -44.62
CA ASP A 19 48.18 21.55 -44.21
C ASP A 19 47.89 21.79 -42.73
N PRO A 20 46.71 22.29 -42.35
CA PRO A 20 46.34 22.35 -40.94
C PRO A 20 46.03 20.93 -40.47
N GLY A 21 46.99 20.28 -39.82
CA GLY A 21 46.85 18.95 -39.27
C GLY A 21 45.56 18.74 -38.50
N PRO A 22 45.00 17.48 -38.46
CA PRO A 22 43.75 17.15 -37.81
C PRO A 22 43.93 17.16 -36.28
N GLY A 23 43.55 18.27 -35.60
CA GLY A 23 43.77 18.28 -34.16
C GLY A 23 43.35 19.48 -33.37
N GLY A 24 42.32 20.17 -33.75
CA GLY A 24 41.77 21.23 -32.93
C GLY A 24 40.24 21.20 -32.93
N GLY A 25 39.65 20.21 -32.26
CA GLY A 25 38.21 20.14 -32.09
C GLY A 25 37.64 21.45 -31.53
N TRP A 26 36.36 21.71 -31.70
CA TRP A 26 35.64 22.91 -31.23
C TRP A 26 36.03 23.31 -29.79
N TRP A 27 36.40 22.35 -28.95
CA TRP A 27 36.87 22.54 -27.58
C TRP A 27 38.13 23.43 -27.50
N ALA A 28 39.12 23.21 -28.34
CA ALA A 28 40.40 24.00 -28.34
C ALA A 28 40.19 25.47 -28.77
N ARG A 29 39.16 25.75 -29.56
CA ARG A 29 38.81 27.07 -30.08
C ARG A 29 37.78 27.83 -29.22
N SER A 30 37.20 27.18 -28.22
CA SER A 30 36.20 27.80 -27.35
C SER A 30 36.83 28.75 -26.35
N PRO A 31 36.22 29.93 -26.08
CA PRO A 31 36.70 30.86 -25.08
C PRO A 31 36.67 30.20 -23.68
N GLY A 32 37.59 30.61 -22.79
CA GLY A 32 37.77 29.98 -21.48
C GLY A 32 36.51 29.92 -20.62
N TRP A 33 35.67 30.93 -20.69
CA TRP A 33 34.40 30.95 -19.99
C TRP A 33 33.41 29.85 -20.49
N ALA A 34 33.37 29.58 -21.80
CA ALA A 34 32.50 28.54 -22.37
C ALA A 34 32.92 27.13 -21.92
N ARG A 35 34.25 26.88 -21.82
CA ARG A 35 34.77 25.63 -21.25
C ARG A 35 34.37 25.48 -19.78
N GLY A 36 34.45 26.58 -19.00
CA GLY A 36 34.01 26.61 -17.60
C GLY A 36 32.52 26.25 -17.45
N VAL A 37 31.68 26.82 -18.29
CA VAL A 37 30.21 26.51 -18.27
C VAL A 37 29.93 25.05 -18.62
N VAL A 38 30.62 24.49 -19.64
CA VAL A 38 30.42 23.07 -20.01
C VAL A 38 30.92 22.16 -18.89
N VAL A 39 32.09 22.42 -18.30
CA VAL A 39 32.59 21.61 -17.15
C VAL A 39 31.64 21.70 -15.96
N ALA A 40 31.17 22.89 -15.61
CA ALA A 40 30.22 23.08 -14.53
C ALA A 40 28.88 22.33 -14.80
N GLY A 41 28.41 22.39 -16.05
CA GLY A 41 27.22 21.66 -16.48
C GLY A 41 27.37 20.13 -16.35
N VAL A 42 28.51 19.59 -16.82
CA VAL A 42 28.81 18.15 -16.69
C VAL A 42 28.91 17.74 -15.21
N VAL A 43 29.59 18.51 -14.38
CA VAL A 43 29.69 18.24 -12.94
C VAL A 43 28.32 18.25 -12.29
N LEU A 44 27.46 19.23 -12.62
CA LEU A 44 26.10 19.29 -12.09
C LEU A 44 25.28 18.07 -12.51
N VAL A 45 25.33 17.65 -13.76
CA VAL A 45 24.65 16.45 -14.26
C VAL A 45 25.13 15.20 -13.53
N LEU A 46 26.42 15.05 -13.31
CA LEU A 46 26.99 13.91 -12.57
C LEU A 46 26.56 13.92 -11.10
N LEU A 47 26.50 15.08 -10.46
CA LEU A 47 26.01 15.21 -9.08
C LEU A 47 24.54 14.87 -8.98
N LEU A 48 23.71 15.35 -9.91
CA LEU A 48 22.28 15.02 -9.94
C LEU A 48 22.04 13.53 -10.22
N ALA A 49 22.78 12.96 -11.17
CA ALA A 49 22.72 11.52 -11.45
C ALA A 49 23.19 10.69 -10.26
N GLY A 50 24.26 11.10 -9.58
CA GLY A 50 24.74 10.47 -8.35
C GLY A 50 23.76 10.58 -7.20
N ALA A 51 23.12 11.74 -7.00
CA ALA A 51 22.09 11.95 -5.98
C ALA A 51 20.84 11.11 -6.28
N LEU A 52 20.37 11.08 -7.52
CA LEU A 52 19.22 10.26 -7.93
C LEU A 52 19.55 8.77 -7.81
N GLY A 53 20.71 8.34 -8.27
CA GLY A 53 21.19 6.96 -8.13
C GLY A 53 21.32 6.55 -6.66
N GLY A 54 21.89 7.42 -5.82
CA GLY A 54 21.99 7.21 -4.37
C GLY A 54 20.63 7.13 -3.69
N LEU A 55 19.65 7.96 -4.10
CA LEU A 55 18.29 7.91 -3.58
C LEU A 55 17.60 6.58 -3.96
N VAL A 56 17.67 6.18 -5.22
CA VAL A 56 17.08 4.92 -5.71
C VAL A 56 17.75 3.70 -5.06
N LEU A 57 19.07 3.69 -4.93
CA LEU A 57 19.78 2.61 -4.26
C LEU A 57 19.48 2.59 -2.76
N GLY A 58 19.44 3.74 -2.10
CA GLY A 58 19.11 3.88 -0.69
C GLY A 58 17.71 3.36 -0.37
N GLN A 59 16.72 3.60 -1.25
CA GLN A 59 15.38 3.04 -1.10
C GLN A 59 15.36 1.51 -1.25
N ARG A 60 16.22 0.94 -2.12
CA ARG A 60 16.31 -0.53 -2.34
C ARG A 60 17.08 -1.26 -1.23
N THR A 61 17.96 -0.56 -0.54
CA THR A 61 18.81 -1.13 0.53
C THR A 61 18.36 -0.73 1.93
N ALA A 62 17.28 0.07 2.06
CA ALA A 62 16.72 0.36 3.37
C ALA A 62 16.32 -0.97 4.03
N PRO A 63 16.79 -1.27 5.26
CA PRO A 63 16.39 -2.48 5.95
C PRO A 63 14.87 -2.46 6.11
N SER A 64 14.20 -3.54 5.67
CA SER A 64 12.78 -3.75 5.97
C SER A 64 12.65 -3.97 7.48
N TYR A 65 12.08 -3.01 8.19
CA TYR A 65 11.88 -3.10 9.64
C TYR A 65 10.68 -3.98 10.04
N GLY A 66 10.08 -4.70 9.11
CA GLY A 66 8.89 -5.52 9.34
C GLY A 66 8.95 -6.88 8.66
N PRO A 67 7.94 -7.70 8.87
CA PRO A 67 7.82 -8.99 8.22
C PRO A 67 7.73 -8.83 6.69
N PRO A 68 8.12 -9.87 5.91
CA PRO A 68 8.08 -9.81 4.46
C PRO A 68 6.66 -9.69 3.92
N PRO A 69 6.47 -9.12 2.71
CA PRO A 69 5.19 -9.14 2.03
C PRO A 69 4.64 -10.57 1.91
N GLY A 70 3.33 -10.75 2.15
CA GLY A 70 2.69 -12.07 2.09
C GLY A 70 2.92 -12.96 3.31
N SER A 71 3.62 -12.49 4.35
CA SER A 71 3.64 -13.18 5.65
C SER A 71 2.26 -13.21 6.27
N ILE A 72 2.05 -14.11 7.23
CA ILE A 72 0.80 -14.20 8.01
C ILE A 72 0.48 -12.85 8.62
N ASP A 73 1.43 -12.20 9.32
CA ASP A 73 1.22 -10.89 9.94
C ASP A 73 0.77 -9.81 8.94
N VAL A 74 1.45 -9.69 7.79
CA VAL A 74 1.11 -8.66 6.79
C VAL A 74 -0.25 -8.94 6.17
N GLY A 75 -0.51 -10.17 5.75
CA GLY A 75 -1.78 -10.55 5.13
C GLY A 75 -2.96 -10.41 6.10
N PHE A 76 -2.78 -10.83 7.35
CA PHE A 76 -3.77 -10.64 8.40
C PHE A 76 -4.12 -9.16 8.60
N LEU A 77 -3.12 -8.31 8.77
CA LEU A 77 -3.35 -6.87 8.99
C LEU A 77 -4.07 -6.21 7.82
N GLN A 78 -3.74 -6.60 6.57
CA GLN A 78 -4.39 -6.09 5.37
C GLN A 78 -5.86 -6.49 5.31
N ASP A 79 -6.14 -7.78 5.44
CA ASP A 79 -7.48 -8.32 5.32
C ASP A 79 -8.37 -7.93 6.50
N MET A 80 -7.85 -8.03 7.72
CA MET A 80 -8.62 -7.72 8.92
C MET A 80 -8.96 -6.22 9.01
N ALA A 81 -8.12 -5.32 8.51
CA ALA A 81 -8.45 -3.90 8.43
C ALA A 81 -9.64 -3.63 7.48
N VAL A 82 -9.71 -4.34 6.34
CA VAL A 82 -10.85 -4.27 5.41
C VAL A 82 -12.09 -4.89 6.04
N HIS A 83 -11.95 -6.06 6.66
CA HIS A 83 -13.04 -6.74 7.36
C HIS A 83 -13.65 -5.82 8.44
N HIS A 84 -12.84 -5.24 9.31
CA HIS A 84 -13.28 -4.31 10.34
C HIS A 84 -13.95 -3.04 9.79
N THR A 85 -13.49 -2.54 8.65
CA THR A 85 -14.10 -1.36 8.01
C THR A 85 -15.57 -1.60 7.70
N GLN A 86 -15.96 -2.80 7.26
CA GLN A 86 -17.38 -3.11 7.03
C GLN A 86 -18.17 -3.20 8.34
N ALA A 87 -17.61 -3.80 9.39
CA ALA A 87 -18.26 -3.85 10.70
C ALA A 87 -18.53 -2.44 11.25
N VAL A 88 -17.53 -1.54 11.14
CA VAL A 88 -17.67 -0.14 11.54
C VAL A 88 -18.79 0.55 10.75
N GLN A 89 -18.89 0.33 9.43
CA GLN A 89 -19.99 0.88 8.62
C GLN A 89 -21.37 0.42 9.11
N MET A 90 -21.51 -0.87 9.42
CA MET A 90 -22.77 -1.41 9.97
C MET A 90 -23.07 -0.86 11.37
N ALA A 91 -22.07 -0.78 12.23
CA ALA A 91 -22.20 -0.29 13.59
C ALA A 91 -22.58 1.21 13.64
N VAL A 92 -21.96 2.05 12.81
CA VAL A 92 -22.31 3.48 12.70
C VAL A 92 -23.76 3.66 12.25
N TRP A 93 -24.22 2.86 11.29
CA TRP A 93 -25.59 2.93 10.81
C TRP A 93 -26.58 2.51 11.92
N GLU A 94 -26.34 1.38 12.56
CA GLU A 94 -27.18 0.90 13.67
C GLU A 94 -27.24 1.92 14.80
N ARG A 95 -26.11 2.36 15.31
CA ARG A 95 -26.01 3.34 16.40
C ARG A 95 -26.81 4.62 16.14
N SER A 96 -26.86 5.05 14.88
CA SER A 96 -27.52 6.28 14.47
C SER A 96 -29.03 6.12 14.28
N ASN A 97 -29.53 4.89 14.05
CA ASN A 97 -30.91 4.66 13.64
C ASN A 97 -31.72 3.76 14.61
N THR A 98 -31.06 3.04 15.53
CA THR A 98 -31.75 2.23 16.52
C THR A 98 -32.38 3.08 17.63
N ALA A 99 -33.56 2.66 18.11
CA ALA A 99 -34.17 3.21 19.31
C ALA A 99 -33.78 2.43 20.58
N ASP A 100 -33.22 1.22 20.43
CA ASP A 100 -32.80 0.35 21.54
C ASP A 100 -31.47 0.84 22.15
N PRO A 101 -31.47 1.26 23.44
CA PRO A 101 -30.23 1.76 24.05
C PRO A 101 -29.15 0.70 24.21
N ALA A 102 -29.51 -0.58 24.38
CA ALA A 102 -28.53 -1.66 24.51
C ALA A 102 -27.83 -1.94 23.15
N LEU A 103 -28.59 -1.90 22.06
CA LEU A 103 -28.01 -2.01 20.72
C LEU A 103 -27.17 -0.79 20.34
N ARG A 104 -27.61 0.41 20.72
CA ARG A 104 -26.83 1.63 20.51
C ARG A 104 -25.49 1.55 21.23
N GLN A 105 -25.47 1.00 22.46
CA GLN A 105 -24.24 0.81 23.20
C GLN A 105 -23.36 -0.26 22.54
N LEU A 106 -23.89 -1.42 22.20
CA LEU A 106 -23.15 -2.49 21.50
C LEU A 106 -22.52 -1.97 20.18
N ALA A 107 -23.29 -1.25 19.38
CA ALA A 107 -22.83 -0.68 18.13
C ALA A 107 -21.71 0.35 18.36
N PHE A 108 -21.82 1.20 19.40
CA PHE A 108 -20.77 2.13 19.78
C PHE A 108 -19.48 1.42 20.22
N ASP A 109 -19.59 0.36 21.00
CA ASP A 109 -18.45 -0.41 21.49
C ASP A 109 -17.72 -1.10 20.32
N ILE A 110 -18.46 -1.71 19.39
CA ILE A 110 -17.90 -2.31 18.16
C ILE A 110 -17.21 -1.23 17.30
N GLU A 111 -17.91 -0.12 17.03
CA GLU A 111 -17.36 1.00 16.24
C GLU A 111 -16.05 1.52 16.83
N SER A 112 -16.03 1.79 18.13
CA SER A 112 -14.89 2.39 18.82
C SER A 112 -13.69 1.44 18.85
N THR A 113 -13.93 0.18 19.22
CA THR A 113 -12.87 -0.85 19.32
C THR A 113 -12.28 -1.16 17.95
N GLN A 114 -13.14 -1.38 16.93
CA GLN A 114 -12.65 -1.76 15.62
C GLN A 114 -11.99 -0.61 14.87
N ASN A 115 -12.43 0.64 15.05
CA ASN A 115 -11.71 1.81 14.52
C ASN A 115 -10.29 1.93 15.10
N GLN A 116 -10.14 1.70 16.42
CA GLN A 116 -8.80 1.68 17.02
C GLN A 116 -7.93 0.57 16.44
N GLN A 117 -8.48 -0.63 16.26
CA GLN A 117 -7.78 -1.77 15.68
C GLN A 117 -7.38 -1.51 14.23
N ILE A 118 -8.24 -0.92 13.39
CA ILE A 118 -7.92 -0.48 12.03
C ILE A 118 -6.73 0.48 12.05
N GLY A 119 -6.75 1.47 12.95
CA GLY A 119 -5.66 2.44 13.10
C GLY A 119 -4.32 1.78 13.44
N MET A 120 -4.31 0.81 14.36
CA MET A 120 -3.11 0.05 14.71
C MET A 120 -2.60 -0.79 13.53
N MET A 121 -3.48 -1.56 12.89
CA MET A 121 -3.12 -2.42 11.77
C MET A 121 -2.53 -1.64 10.59
N GLN A 122 -3.21 -0.58 10.16
CA GLN A 122 -2.72 0.28 9.09
C GLN A 122 -1.45 1.05 9.49
N GLY A 123 -1.32 1.42 10.76
CA GLY A 123 -0.12 2.08 11.30
C GLY A 123 1.11 1.18 11.19
N TRP A 124 1.01 -0.08 11.58
CA TRP A 124 2.10 -1.05 11.45
C TRP A 124 2.45 -1.34 10.00
N LEU A 125 1.46 -1.55 9.12
CA LEU A 125 1.71 -1.76 7.69
C LEU A 125 2.50 -0.58 7.09
N ARG A 126 2.09 0.67 7.37
CA ARG A 126 2.81 1.86 6.91
C ARG A 126 4.21 1.96 7.49
N LEU A 127 4.39 1.66 8.77
CA LEU A 127 5.69 1.64 9.43
C LEU A 127 6.65 0.65 8.76
N TRP A 128 6.12 -0.49 8.31
CA TRP A 128 6.89 -1.53 7.61
C TRP A 128 7.02 -1.28 6.11
N GLY A 129 6.46 -0.20 5.58
CA GLY A 129 6.47 0.08 4.14
C GLY A 129 5.62 -0.90 3.32
N GLN A 130 4.65 -1.56 3.95
CA GLN A 130 3.72 -2.48 3.31
C GLN A 130 2.48 -1.74 2.78
N SER A 131 1.84 -2.30 1.74
CA SER A 131 0.50 -1.86 1.34
C SER A 131 -0.48 -2.01 2.49
N THR A 132 -1.43 -1.10 2.62
CA THR A 132 -2.52 -1.19 3.61
C THR A 132 -3.67 -2.08 3.15
N GLU A 133 -3.63 -2.54 1.91
CA GLU A 133 -4.66 -3.40 1.30
C GLU A 133 -4.02 -4.58 0.59
N ALA A 134 -4.69 -5.72 0.60
CA ALA A 134 -4.32 -6.87 -0.22
C ALA A 134 -4.56 -6.56 -1.71
N ALA A 135 -3.88 -7.28 -2.59
CA ALA A 135 -4.15 -7.18 -4.02
C ALA A 135 -5.61 -7.58 -4.30
N PRO A 136 -6.30 -6.91 -5.26
CA PRO A 136 -7.68 -7.24 -5.58
C PRO A 136 -7.88 -8.73 -5.88
N GLY A 137 -8.90 -9.34 -5.27
CA GLY A 137 -9.20 -10.77 -5.42
C GLY A 137 -8.26 -11.74 -4.70
N HIS A 138 -7.34 -11.25 -3.87
CA HIS A 138 -6.34 -12.06 -3.18
C HIS A 138 -6.48 -12.01 -1.65
N HIS A 139 -7.68 -11.71 -1.13
CA HIS A 139 -7.92 -11.87 0.29
C HIS A 139 -7.64 -13.31 0.73
N MET A 140 -7.14 -13.49 1.93
CA MET A 140 -6.78 -14.78 2.52
C MET A 140 -5.71 -15.60 1.75
N ALA A 141 -4.99 -14.97 0.80
CA ALA A 141 -3.88 -15.64 0.10
C ALA A 141 -2.77 -16.08 1.08
N TRP A 142 -2.54 -15.34 2.15
CA TRP A 142 -1.61 -15.65 3.23
C TRP A 142 -1.98 -16.90 4.04
N MET A 143 -3.26 -17.32 4.00
CA MET A 143 -3.77 -18.59 4.55
C MET A 143 -3.77 -19.72 3.52
N GLY A 144 -3.27 -19.49 2.30
CA GLY A 144 -3.34 -20.47 1.20
C GLY A 144 -4.73 -20.62 0.56
N MET A 145 -5.67 -19.73 0.87
CA MET A 145 -7.07 -19.77 0.42
C MET A 145 -7.49 -18.46 -0.25
N PRO A 146 -6.85 -18.05 -1.38
CA PRO A 146 -7.20 -16.78 -2.00
C PRO A 146 -8.67 -16.72 -2.41
N ALA A 147 -9.34 -15.64 -2.03
CA ALA A 147 -10.76 -15.45 -2.28
C ALA A 147 -11.06 -13.98 -2.67
N PRO A 148 -12.12 -13.75 -3.47
CA PRO A 148 -12.56 -12.39 -3.80
C PRO A 148 -13.20 -11.67 -2.61
N THR A 149 -13.74 -12.42 -1.64
CA THR A 149 -14.38 -11.89 -0.43
C THR A 149 -13.99 -12.74 0.77
N MET A 150 -13.93 -12.12 1.94
CA MET A 150 -13.65 -12.81 3.20
C MET A 150 -14.91 -13.42 3.81
N PRO A 151 -14.78 -14.51 4.58
CA PRO A 151 -15.93 -15.13 5.26
C PRO A 151 -16.68 -14.15 6.16
N GLY A 152 -17.99 -14.26 6.18
CA GLY A 152 -18.87 -13.45 7.02
C GLY A 152 -19.16 -12.03 6.50
N MET A 153 -18.44 -11.55 5.50
CA MET A 153 -18.70 -10.25 4.89
C MET A 153 -20.13 -10.16 4.35
N ALA A 154 -20.76 -9.03 4.56
CA ALA A 154 -22.05 -8.71 3.97
C ALA A 154 -21.85 -8.31 2.49
N SER A 155 -22.72 -8.79 1.61
CA SER A 155 -22.77 -8.31 0.22
C SER A 155 -23.33 -6.89 0.15
N GLU A 156 -23.12 -6.22 -0.99
CA GLU A 156 -23.74 -4.91 -1.22
C GLU A 156 -25.27 -4.96 -1.12
N ASP A 157 -25.90 -6.06 -1.57
CA ASP A 157 -27.33 -6.28 -1.44
C ASP A 157 -27.75 -6.48 0.02
N ASP A 158 -26.93 -7.16 0.84
CA ASP A 158 -27.18 -7.29 2.29
C ASP A 158 -27.14 -5.92 2.95
N LEU A 159 -26.13 -5.12 2.64
CA LEU A 159 -25.96 -3.76 3.18
C LEU A 159 -27.09 -2.81 2.71
N ALA A 160 -27.52 -2.91 1.46
CA ALA A 160 -28.66 -2.14 0.95
C ALA A 160 -29.96 -2.51 1.67
N ARG A 161 -30.23 -3.82 1.82
CA ARG A 161 -31.39 -4.30 2.61
C ARG A 161 -31.32 -3.84 4.06
N PHE A 162 -30.17 -3.97 4.71
CA PHE A 162 -29.96 -3.51 6.08
C PHE A 162 -30.28 -2.03 6.23
N ARG A 163 -29.74 -1.18 5.33
CA ARG A 163 -29.96 0.27 5.39
C ARG A 163 -31.41 0.68 5.09
N SER A 164 -32.19 -0.16 4.44
CA SER A 164 -33.61 0.09 4.16
C SER A 164 -34.54 -0.27 5.32
N GLN A 165 -34.04 -0.97 6.35
CA GLN A 165 -34.82 -1.35 7.52
C GLN A 165 -34.91 -0.20 8.53
N THR A 166 -35.92 -0.28 9.38
CA THR A 166 -36.16 0.65 10.50
C THR A 166 -36.73 -0.09 11.73
N GLY A 167 -36.52 0.49 12.91
CA GLY A 167 -37.05 -0.07 14.16
C GLY A 167 -36.56 -1.49 14.43
N PRO A 168 -37.43 -2.37 15.00
CA PRO A 168 -37.00 -3.73 15.37
C PRO A 168 -36.48 -4.59 14.22
N ALA A 169 -36.87 -4.32 12.98
CA ALA A 169 -36.36 -5.02 11.81
C ALA A 169 -34.91 -4.63 11.48
N LEU A 170 -34.54 -3.35 11.67
CA LEU A 170 -33.18 -2.88 11.58
C LEU A 170 -32.30 -3.56 12.65
N ASP A 171 -32.77 -3.56 13.90
CA ASP A 171 -32.09 -4.16 15.04
C ASP A 171 -31.73 -5.64 14.79
N VAL A 172 -32.72 -6.42 14.29
CA VAL A 172 -32.53 -7.83 13.96
C VAL A 172 -31.55 -8.00 12.80
N ALA A 173 -31.67 -7.19 11.74
CA ALA A 173 -30.77 -7.26 10.58
C ALA A 173 -29.32 -6.93 10.97
N PHE A 174 -29.12 -5.93 11.82
CA PHE A 174 -27.79 -5.61 12.38
C PHE A 174 -27.19 -6.79 13.13
N LEU A 175 -27.93 -7.31 14.11
CA LEU A 175 -27.46 -8.45 14.92
C LEU A 175 -27.11 -9.67 14.07
N GLN A 176 -27.94 -9.97 13.06
CA GLN A 176 -27.71 -11.09 12.15
C GLN A 176 -26.45 -10.90 11.29
N LEU A 177 -26.29 -9.74 10.66
CA LEU A 177 -25.14 -9.45 9.81
C LEU A 177 -23.85 -9.36 10.62
N MET A 178 -23.88 -8.66 11.76
CA MET A 178 -22.70 -8.48 12.61
C MET A 178 -22.26 -9.80 13.25
N LEU A 179 -23.19 -10.64 13.68
CA LEU A 179 -22.89 -11.98 14.21
C LEU A 179 -22.25 -12.88 13.15
N ARG A 180 -22.79 -12.89 11.91
CA ARG A 180 -22.20 -13.62 10.79
C ARG A 180 -20.79 -13.10 10.49
N HIS A 181 -20.60 -11.78 10.51
CA HIS A 181 -19.34 -11.11 10.27
C HIS A 181 -18.28 -11.50 11.32
N HIS A 182 -18.61 -11.46 12.61
CA HIS A 182 -17.71 -11.86 13.70
C HIS A 182 -17.30 -13.33 13.60
N ARG A 183 -18.27 -14.22 13.35
CA ARG A 183 -18.01 -15.65 13.17
C ARG A 183 -17.14 -15.94 11.95
N GLY A 184 -17.33 -15.19 10.86
CA GLY A 184 -16.56 -15.33 9.63
C GLY A 184 -15.11 -14.90 9.79
N GLY A 185 -14.85 -13.84 10.56
CA GLY A 185 -13.49 -13.34 10.85
C GLY A 185 -12.67 -14.23 11.79
N LEU A 186 -13.32 -15.14 12.52
CA LEU A 186 -12.67 -15.90 13.60
C LEU A 186 -11.48 -16.74 13.11
N SER A 187 -11.58 -17.40 11.97
CA SER A 187 -10.49 -18.23 11.43
C SER A 187 -9.25 -17.41 11.10
N MET A 188 -9.41 -16.20 10.56
CA MET A 188 -8.29 -15.30 10.26
C MET A 188 -7.56 -14.86 11.55
N MET A 189 -8.32 -14.50 12.59
CA MET A 189 -7.75 -14.11 13.89
C MET A 189 -7.03 -15.28 14.57
N GLN A 190 -7.58 -16.49 14.46
CA GLN A 190 -6.96 -17.70 15.04
C GLN A 190 -5.69 -18.10 14.32
N GLU A 191 -5.64 -17.97 12.98
CA GLU A 191 -4.45 -18.26 12.19
C GLU A 191 -3.30 -17.31 12.56
N GLU A 192 -3.56 -16.01 12.67
CA GLU A 192 -2.57 -15.04 13.14
C GLU A 192 -2.14 -15.33 14.59
N ALA A 193 -3.09 -15.62 15.48
CA ALA A 193 -2.82 -15.92 16.88
C ALA A 193 -1.93 -17.15 17.08
N ALA A 194 -1.96 -18.10 16.13
CA ALA A 194 -1.19 -19.36 16.16
C ALA A 194 0.11 -19.28 15.36
N GLY A 195 0.09 -18.64 14.20
CA GLY A 195 1.17 -18.66 13.19
C GLY A 195 1.91 -17.35 12.97
N GLY A 196 1.41 -16.24 13.53
CA GLY A 196 2.05 -14.92 13.41
C GLY A 196 3.43 -14.88 14.05
N SER A 197 4.30 -14.05 13.51
CA SER A 197 5.70 -13.91 13.95
C SER A 197 5.95 -12.63 14.76
N VAL A 198 5.08 -11.63 14.63
CA VAL A 198 5.22 -10.33 15.30
C VAL A 198 4.42 -10.33 16.61
N PRO A 199 5.06 -10.27 17.78
CA PRO A 199 4.38 -10.45 19.07
C PRO A 199 3.22 -9.50 19.34
N VAL A 200 3.31 -8.25 18.87
CA VAL A 200 2.23 -7.26 19.06
C VAL A 200 1.02 -7.54 18.16
N VAL A 201 1.21 -8.11 16.96
CA VAL A 201 0.14 -8.52 16.07
C VAL A 201 -0.55 -9.78 16.60
N VAL A 202 0.22 -10.77 17.02
CA VAL A 202 -0.29 -11.99 17.69
C VAL A 202 -1.11 -11.64 18.93
N ALA A 203 -0.63 -10.69 19.76
CA ALA A 203 -1.36 -10.23 20.94
C ALA A 203 -2.68 -9.54 20.56
N LEU A 204 -2.67 -8.71 19.49
CA LEU A 204 -3.88 -8.08 18.96
C LEU A 204 -4.88 -9.14 18.48
N ALA A 205 -4.45 -10.12 17.68
CA ALA A 205 -5.30 -11.19 17.18
C ALA A 205 -5.94 -12.01 18.31
N ARG A 206 -5.19 -12.34 19.35
CA ARG A 206 -5.72 -13.03 20.55
C ARG A 206 -6.77 -12.18 21.29
N SER A 207 -6.54 -10.87 21.40
CA SER A 207 -7.51 -9.95 21.98
C SER A 207 -8.79 -9.89 21.15
N MET A 208 -8.67 -9.84 19.82
CA MET A 208 -9.80 -9.87 18.90
C MET A 208 -10.60 -11.17 19.03
N VAL A 209 -9.95 -12.33 19.09
CA VAL A 209 -10.62 -13.61 19.32
C VAL A 209 -11.48 -13.56 20.60
N ALA A 210 -10.92 -13.06 21.69
CA ALA A 210 -11.62 -12.97 22.96
C ALA A 210 -12.81 -12.00 22.89
N SER A 211 -12.61 -10.78 22.40
CA SER A 211 -13.65 -9.75 22.35
C SER A 211 -14.78 -10.14 21.38
N GLN A 212 -14.44 -10.55 20.15
CA GLN A 212 -15.47 -10.89 19.15
C GLN A 212 -16.24 -12.16 19.47
N THR A 213 -15.65 -13.11 20.23
CA THR A 213 -16.38 -14.25 20.75
C THR A 213 -17.42 -13.81 21.79
N ALA A 214 -17.05 -12.94 22.74
CA ALA A 214 -17.96 -12.42 23.75
C ALA A 214 -19.08 -11.55 23.11
N GLU A 215 -18.74 -10.75 22.11
CA GLU A 215 -19.73 -9.97 21.34
C GLU A 215 -20.69 -10.89 20.56
N ALA A 216 -20.19 -11.97 19.94
CA ALA A 216 -20.99 -12.96 19.23
C ALA A 216 -21.98 -13.67 20.17
N ASP A 217 -21.57 -14.00 21.39
CA ASP A 217 -22.45 -14.57 22.41
C ASP A 217 -23.53 -13.58 22.82
N THR A 218 -23.17 -12.31 23.03
CA THR A 218 -24.12 -11.24 23.34
C THR A 218 -25.13 -11.05 22.21
N MET A 219 -24.69 -10.98 20.96
CA MET A 219 -25.57 -10.84 19.79
C MET A 219 -26.51 -12.06 19.64
N THR A 220 -26.01 -13.26 19.91
CA THR A 220 -26.82 -14.49 19.88
C THR A 220 -27.95 -14.43 20.92
N GLN A 221 -27.65 -13.96 22.14
CA GLN A 221 -28.69 -13.78 23.18
C GLN A 221 -29.69 -12.68 22.80
N MET A 222 -29.23 -11.57 22.26
CA MET A 222 -30.09 -10.48 21.82
C MET A 222 -31.01 -10.90 20.65
N LEU A 223 -30.55 -11.74 19.72
CA LEU A 223 -31.40 -12.35 18.68
C LEU A 223 -32.45 -13.26 19.27
N ALA A 224 -32.05 -14.14 20.18
CA ALA A 224 -33.00 -15.05 20.84
C ALA A 224 -34.14 -14.31 21.59
N GLN A 225 -33.81 -13.21 22.29
CA GLN A 225 -34.79 -12.33 22.96
C GLN A 225 -35.76 -11.69 21.97
N ARG A 226 -35.37 -11.53 20.71
CA ARG A 226 -36.23 -10.98 19.62
C ARG A 226 -36.91 -12.06 18.79
N GLY A 227 -36.77 -13.33 19.18
CA GLY A 227 -37.36 -14.47 18.44
C GLY A 227 -36.73 -14.68 17.05
N ALA A 228 -35.52 -14.16 16.83
CA ALA A 228 -34.80 -14.23 15.54
C ALA A 228 -33.67 -15.25 15.60
N ALA A 229 -33.42 -15.92 14.47
CA ALA A 229 -32.33 -16.87 14.31
C ALA A 229 -31.09 -16.19 13.69
N PRO A 230 -29.87 -16.66 14.01
CA PRO A 230 -28.67 -16.28 13.30
C PRO A 230 -28.72 -16.61 11.81
N LEU A 231 -28.02 -15.82 10.97
CA LEU A 231 -27.75 -16.19 9.57
C LEU A 231 -26.67 -17.30 9.51
N PRO A 232 -26.70 -18.17 8.49
CA PRO A 232 -25.60 -19.09 8.20
C PRO A 232 -24.36 -18.29 7.76
N LEU A 233 -23.18 -18.94 7.89
CA LEU A 233 -21.91 -18.45 7.31
C LEU A 233 -21.91 -18.62 5.80
#